data_099f2f8847cd42d84fc84d4bc65bf49c
#
_entry.id   099f2f8847cd42d84fc84d4bc65bf49c
#
_cell.length_a   1.000
_cell.length_b   1.000
_cell.length_c   1.000
_cell.angle_alpha   90.00
_cell.angle_beta   90.00
_cell.angle_gamma   90.00
#
_symmetry.space_group_name_H-M   'P 1'
#
loop_
_entity.id
_entity.type
_entity.pdbx_description
1 polymer ?
#
loop_
_entity_poly.entity_id
_entity_poly.type
_entity_poly.pdbx_seq_one_letter_code
_entity_poly.pdbx_strand_id
1 'polypeptide(L)'
;LGNGPSLAEDLPRLIARGEHTAKDVMAVNYFALDERFGTVRPAYYVLSDPMFFRDSVCRDRVAELYRTLAEKVTWPMNLYVQYYNPERFDYRAALPNPNIRIVRFHTQVYRGFRGVEFWLYRHGLGSANFGTVVQVCEYVALLLGYKTLELYGVDHTLLDGLCVDDANRLCRADRHYYDALPPAPQPIYMKVPHVPYTMSVYLAEVAELFRGHEVLRDYAASLGFEGELMPWDWAYYTEKYK
;
A
#
# COMPACT_ATOMS: atom_id res chain seq x y z
N LEU A 1 5.85 -4.89 -3.81
CA LEU A 1 4.75 -5.73 -4.28
C LEU A 1 3.44 -5.17 -3.73
N GLY A 2 2.54 -4.72 -4.62
CA GLY A 2 1.16 -4.35 -4.29
C GLY A 2 0.25 -5.57 -4.20
N ASN A 3 -1.07 -5.33 -4.14
CA ASN A 3 -2.08 -6.40 -4.08
C ASN A 3 -2.99 -6.44 -5.31
N GLY A 4 -2.69 -5.66 -6.33
CA GLY A 4 -3.49 -5.61 -7.54
C GLY A 4 -3.48 -6.92 -8.33
N PRO A 5 -4.47 -7.15 -9.20
CA PRO A 5 -4.64 -8.41 -9.91
C PRO A 5 -3.47 -8.81 -10.80
N SER A 6 -2.69 -7.87 -11.32
CA SER A 6 -1.51 -8.17 -12.15
C SER A 6 -0.43 -8.96 -11.38
N LEU A 7 -0.38 -8.85 -10.05
CA LEU A 7 0.58 -9.60 -9.25
C LEU A 7 0.45 -11.12 -9.41
N ALA A 8 -0.75 -11.62 -9.75
CA ALA A 8 -0.98 -13.04 -9.98
C ALA A 8 -0.07 -13.60 -11.08
N GLU A 9 0.22 -12.77 -12.11
CA GLU A 9 1.11 -13.14 -13.22
C GLU A 9 2.56 -12.70 -12.97
N ASP A 10 2.77 -11.54 -12.36
CA ASP A 10 4.09 -10.97 -12.16
C ASP A 10 4.91 -11.73 -11.12
N LEU A 11 4.28 -12.13 -10.01
CA LEU A 11 4.98 -12.78 -8.91
C LEU A 11 5.65 -14.11 -9.31
N PRO A 12 4.97 -15.02 -10.03
CA PRO A 12 5.63 -16.23 -10.55
C PRO A 12 6.82 -15.93 -11.47
N ARG A 13 6.70 -14.90 -12.34
CA ARG A 13 7.76 -14.48 -13.25
C ARG A 13 8.97 -13.93 -12.50
N LEU A 14 8.72 -13.08 -11.48
CA LEU A 14 9.74 -12.52 -10.62
C LEU A 14 10.52 -13.61 -9.87
N ILE A 15 9.80 -14.61 -9.34
CA ILE A 15 10.41 -15.77 -8.67
C ILE A 15 11.23 -16.60 -9.65
N ALA A 16 10.69 -16.93 -10.83
CA ALA A 16 11.36 -17.73 -11.84
C ALA A 16 12.65 -17.08 -12.36
N ARG A 17 12.72 -15.74 -12.40
CA ARG A 17 13.92 -14.98 -12.77
C ARG A 17 14.92 -14.81 -11.62
N GLY A 18 14.59 -15.25 -10.41
CA GLY A 18 15.43 -15.06 -9.23
C GLY A 18 15.53 -13.61 -8.73
N GLU A 19 14.69 -12.71 -9.23
CA GLU A 19 14.74 -11.29 -8.91
C GLU A 19 14.43 -11.03 -7.42
N HIS A 20 13.59 -11.87 -6.80
CA HIS A 20 13.25 -11.80 -5.37
C HIS A 20 14.45 -12.03 -4.44
N THR A 21 15.54 -12.62 -4.94
CA THR A 21 16.78 -12.82 -4.17
C THR A 21 17.87 -11.83 -4.55
N ALA A 22 17.78 -11.23 -5.72
CA ALA A 22 18.74 -10.25 -6.23
C ALA A 22 18.40 -8.81 -5.82
N LYS A 23 17.16 -8.55 -5.41
CA LYS A 23 16.64 -7.22 -5.07
C LYS A 23 16.00 -7.27 -3.69
N ASP A 24 16.02 -6.15 -2.99
CA ASP A 24 15.24 -5.99 -1.77
C ASP A 24 13.74 -5.93 -2.12
N VAL A 25 12.96 -6.80 -1.51
CA VAL A 25 11.52 -6.86 -1.74
C VAL A 25 10.79 -6.20 -0.59
N MET A 26 9.83 -5.32 -0.93
CA MET A 26 8.87 -4.73 -0.01
C MET A 26 7.48 -5.26 -0.33
N ALA A 27 6.81 -5.84 0.66
CA ALA A 27 5.47 -6.40 0.55
C ALA A 27 4.46 -5.68 1.44
N VAL A 28 3.17 -5.84 1.17
CA VAL A 28 2.11 -5.10 1.85
C VAL A 28 0.95 -5.98 2.28
N ASN A 29 0.17 -5.48 3.23
CA ASN A 29 -1.14 -6.00 3.63
C ASN A 29 -1.15 -7.52 3.90
N TYR A 30 -1.93 -8.29 3.17
CA TYR A 30 -2.10 -9.73 3.38
C TYR A 30 -1.12 -10.61 2.58
N PHE A 31 -0.06 -10.05 2.00
CA PHE A 31 0.92 -10.82 1.23
C PHE A 31 1.54 -11.99 2.03
N ALA A 32 1.67 -11.86 3.35
CA ALA A 32 2.21 -12.95 4.16
C ALA A 32 1.32 -14.21 4.21
N LEU A 33 0.05 -14.09 3.80
CA LEU A 33 -0.86 -15.23 3.67
C LEU A 33 -0.70 -15.97 2.33
N ASP A 34 0.07 -15.45 1.39
CA ASP A 34 0.40 -16.13 0.13
C ASP A 34 1.38 -17.29 0.40
N GLU A 35 1.18 -18.42 -0.29
CA GLU A 35 2.03 -19.61 -0.18
C GLU A 35 3.51 -19.31 -0.54
N ARG A 36 3.74 -18.33 -1.42
CA ARG A 36 5.07 -17.90 -1.88
C ARG A 36 5.78 -16.94 -0.93
N PHE A 37 5.14 -16.51 0.15
CA PHE A 37 5.74 -15.59 1.14
C PHE A 37 7.09 -16.08 1.65
N GLY A 38 7.18 -17.37 2.02
CA GLY A 38 8.42 -17.99 2.49
C GLY A 38 9.52 -18.13 1.42
N THR A 39 9.13 -18.12 0.13
CA THR A 39 10.05 -18.10 -1.02
C THR A 39 10.57 -16.69 -1.27
N VAL A 40 9.67 -15.70 -1.29
CA VAL A 40 9.99 -14.28 -1.57
C VAL A 40 10.83 -13.65 -0.46
N ARG A 41 10.53 -13.96 0.80
CA ARG A 41 11.26 -13.48 1.99
C ARG A 41 11.48 -11.97 1.97
N PRO A 42 10.40 -11.14 1.94
CA PRO A 42 10.55 -9.69 1.82
C PRO A 42 11.38 -9.11 2.96
N ALA A 43 12.34 -8.25 2.63
CA ALA A 43 13.17 -7.52 3.61
C ALA A 43 12.36 -6.42 4.31
N TYR A 44 11.32 -5.92 3.64
CA TYR A 44 10.46 -4.85 4.13
C TYR A 44 8.99 -5.26 4.03
N TYR A 45 8.21 -4.86 5.01
CA TYR A 45 6.78 -5.11 5.04
C TYR A 45 6.04 -3.87 5.52
N VAL A 46 4.91 -3.52 4.90
CA VAL A 46 4.16 -2.30 5.26
C VAL A 46 2.71 -2.64 5.59
N LEU A 47 2.28 -2.23 6.78
CA LEU A 47 0.91 -2.27 7.25
C LEU A 47 0.45 -0.85 7.59
N SER A 48 -0.24 -0.19 6.67
CA SER A 48 -0.65 1.21 6.83
C SER A 48 -2.15 1.39 7.04
N ASP A 49 -2.98 0.42 6.70
CA ASP A 49 -4.42 0.55 6.87
C ASP A 49 -4.81 0.43 8.35
N PRO A 50 -5.72 1.29 8.84
CA PRO A 50 -6.24 1.22 10.21
C PRO A 50 -6.80 -0.15 10.64
N MET A 51 -7.26 -0.97 9.70
CA MET A 51 -7.77 -2.31 10.00
C MET A 51 -6.73 -3.20 10.70
N PHE A 52 -5.44 -2.96 10.49
CA PHE A 52 -4.36 -3.76 11.08
C PHE A 52 -4.09 -3.44 12.56
N PHE A 53 -4.65 -2.36 13.10
CA PHE A 53 -4.48 -1.98 14.50
C PHE A 53 -5.79 -1.56 15.20
N ARG A 54 -6.94 -1.76 14.54
CA ARG A 54 -8.26 -1.53 15.13
C ARG A 54 -8.98 -2.85 15.37
N ASP A 55 -9.52 -2.98 16.57
CA ASP A 55 -10.21 -4.21 17.00
C ASP A 55 -11.52 -4.52 16.26
N SER A 56 -12.04 -3.61 15.45
CA SER A 56 -13.43 -3.65 15.00
C SER A 56 -13.66 -4.29 13.62
N VAL A 57 -12.61 -4.53 12.81
CA VAL A 57 -12.79 -4.98 11.41
C VAL A 57 -11.87 -6.14 11.07
N CYS A 58 -12.43 -7.20 10.48
CA CYS A 58 -11.70 -8.37 9.94
C CYS A 58 -10.75 -9.06 10.93
N ARG A 59 -11.17 -9.23 12.18
CA ARG A 59 -10.36 -9.80 13.27
C ARG A 59 -9.68 -11.11 12.90
N ASP A 60 -10.37 -12.05 12.29
CA ASP A 60 -9.84 -13.39 12.03
C ASP A 60 -8.68 -13.35 11.01
N ARG A 61 -8.84 -12.63 9.92
CA ARG A 61 -7.82 -12.52 8.87
C ARG A 61 -6.60 -11.71 9.31
N VAL A 62 -6.80 -10.66 10.10
CA VAL A 62 -5.70 -9.89 10.70
C VAL A 62 -4.96 -10.72 11.75
N ALA A 63 -5.67 -11.46 12.59
CA ALA A 63 -5.08 -12.38 13.55
C ALA A 63 -4.27 -13.49 12.85
N GLU A 64 -4.78 -14.03 11.76
CA GLU A 64 -4.06 -14.99 10.92
C GLU A 64 -2.79 -14.38 10.32
N LEU A 65 -2.86 -13.14 9.81
CA LEU A 65 -1.71 -12.41 9.31
C LEU A 65 -0.62 -12.28 10.39
N TYR A 66 -0.98 -11.81 11.57
CA TYR A 66 -0.01 -11.64 12.67
C TYR A 66 0.59 -12.97 13.11
N ARG A 67 -0.22 -14.01 13.24
CA ARG A 67 0.28 -15.37 13.54
C ARG A 67 1.25 -15.85 12.47
N THR A 68 0.90 -15.68 11.19
CA THR A 68 1.76 -16.07 10.07
C THR A 68 3.09 -15.32 10.09
N LEU A 69 3.07 -14.01 10.31
CA LEU A 69 4.28 -13.21 10.44
C LEU A 69 5.13 -13.67 11.64
N ALA A 70 4.48 -13.91 12.80
CA ALA A 70 5.18 -14.35 14.00
C ALA A 70 5.84 -15.73 13.83
N GLU A 71 5.19 -16.66 13.16
CA GLU A 71 5.64 -18.05 13.03
C GLU A 71 6.57 -18.28 11.82
N LYS A 72 6.28 -17.66 10.66
CA LYS A 72 6.97 -17.97 9.40
C LYS A 72 8.19 -17.10 9.09
N VAL A 73 8.33 -15.93 9.70
CA VAL A 73 9.46 -15.05 9.43
C VAL A 73 10.71 -15.56 10.13
N THR A 74 11.62 -16.17 9.37
CA THR A 74 12.91 -16.68 9.84
C THR A 74 14.12 -15.88 9.33
N TRP A 75 13.87 -14.73 8.71
CA TRP A 75 14.86 -13.82 8.15
C TRP A 75 14.68 -12.40 8.72
N PRO A 76 15.72 -11.56 8.71
CA PRO A 76 15.59 -10.17 9.14
C PRO A 76 14.56 -9.43 8.26
N MET A 77 13.53 -8.87 8.89
CA MET A 77 12.47 -8.11 8.21
C MET A 77 12.13 -6.83 8.97
N ASN A 78 12.05 -5.70 8.28
CA ASN A 78 11.55 -4.46 8.85
C ASN A 78 10.06 -4.32 8.54
N LEU A 79 9.24 -4.27 9.59
CA LEU A 79 7.81 -4.02 9.49
C LEU A 79 7.53 -2.54 9.75
N TYR A 80 7.05 -1.86 8.73
CA TYR A 80 6.65 -0.45 8.79
C TYR A 80 5.19 -0.33 9.15
N VAL A 81 4.90 0.43 10.21
CA VAL A 81 3.56 0.71 10.72
C VAL A 81 3.39 2.20 10.98
N GLN A 82 2.17 2.69 10.94
CA GLN A 82 1.90 4.09 11.25
C GLN A 82 2.29 4.43 12.71
N TYR A 83 2.89 5.61 12.90
CA TYR A 83 3.18 6.14 14.23
C TYR A 83 1.90 6.42 15.01
N TYR A 84 0.89 6.98 14.34
CA TYR A 84 -0.40 7.24 14.94
C TYR A 84 -1.15 5.94 15.19
N ASN A 85 -1.33 5.64 16.46
CA ASN A 85 -1.99 4.43 16.95
C ASN A 85 -2.95 4.83 18.09
N PRO A 86 -4.18 5.29 17.77
CA PRO A 86 -5.12 5.81 18.77
C PRO A 86 -5.55 4.74 19.79
N GLU A 87 -5.55 3.48 19.39
CA GLU A 87 -5.92 2.34 20.25
C GLU A 87 -4.73 1.77 21.03
N ARG A 88 -3.55 2.35 20.88
CA ARG A 88 -2.31 1.89 21.52
C ARG A 88 -2.01 0.42 21.27
N PHE A 89 -2.34 -0.05 20.07
CA PHE A 89 -2.09 -1.44 19.68
C PHE A 89 -0.61 -1.81 19.89
N ASP A 90 -0.40 -2.87 20.65
CA ASP A 90 0.96 -3.35 20.93
C ASP A 90 1.42 -4.35 19.87
N TYR A 91 2.07 -3.81 18.84
CA TYR A 91 2.66 -4.63 17.77
C TYR A 91 3.69 -5.65 18.28
N ARG A 92 4.41 -5.37 19.37
CA ARG A 92 5.41 -6.31 19.91
C ARG A 92 4.75 -7.49 20.60
N ALA A 93 3.65 -7.26 21.30
CA ALA A 93 2.85 -8.33 21.87
C ALA A 93 2.18 -9.18 20.78
N ALA A 94 1.68 -8.54 19.71
CA ALA A 94 1.06 -9.23 18.57
C ALA A 94 2.07 -10.00 17.70
N LEU A 95 3.33 -9.55 17.66
CA LEU A 95 4.40 -10.09 16.80
C LEU A 95 5.66 -10.40 17.63
N PRO A 96 5.64 -11.42 18.48
CA PRO A 96 6.76 -11.78 19.36
C PRO A 96 7.86 -12.54 18.57
N ASN A 97 8.32 -11.98 17.44
CA ASN A 97 9.34 -12.58 16.58
C ASN A 97 10.60 -11.69 16.57
N PRO A 98 11.77 -12.21 17.02
CA PRO A 98 13.00 -11.42 17.06
C PRO A 98 13.55 -11.01 15.70
N ASN A 99 13.14 -11.69 14.61
CA ASN A 99 13.54 -11.34 13.25
C ASN A 99 12.76 -10.14 12.70
N ILE A 100 11.66 -9.73 13.35
CA ILE A 100 10.83 -8.62 12.91
C ILE A 100 11.17 -7.36 13.71
N ARG A 101 11.74 -6.38 13.02
CA ARG A 101 11.97 -5.04 13.56
C ARG A 101 10.79 -4.14 13.21
N ILE A 102 10.04 -3.67 14.21
CA ILE A 102 8.95 -2.72 14.02
C ILE A 102 9.50 -1.32 13.88
N VAL A 103 9.22 -0.67 12.75
CA VAL A 103 9.60 0.69 12.43
C VAL A 103 8.34 1.53 12.28
N ARG A 104 8.26 2.66 12.99
CA ARG A 104 7.11 3.55 12.93
C ARG A 104 7.41 4.73 12.01
N PHE A 105 6.45 5.11 11.16
CA PHE A 105 6.55 6.27 10.29
C PHE A 105 5.40 7.24 10.53
N HIS A 106 5.65 8.52 10.34
CA HIS A 106 4.64 9.55 10.45
C HIS A 106 3.82 9.67 9.17
N THR A 107 2.50 9.86 9.35
CA THR A 107 1.55 10.15 8.27
C THR A 107 0.97 11.57 8.39
N GLN A 108 1.70 12.46 9.05
CA GLN A 108 1.28 13.85 9.18
C GLN A 108 1.41 14.54 7.83
N VAL A 109 0.28 14.82 7.20
CA VAL A 109 0.25 15.51 5.92
C VAL A 109 0.66 16.98 6.11
N TYR A 110 1.64 17.41 5.34
CA TYR A 110 2.00 18.81 5.19
C TYR A 110 1.86 19.20 3.73
N ARG A 111 1.23 20.34 3.49
CA ARG A 111 1.10 20.98 2.18
C ARG A 111 1.50 22.44 2.31
N GLY A 112 2.42 22.89 1.46
CA GLY A 112 2.89 24.28 1.52
C GLY A 112 4.06 24.52 0.57
N PHE A 113 5.04 25.30 1.03
CA PHE A 113 6.24 25.56 0.23
C PHE A 113 7.03 24.26 0.03
N ARG A 114 7.27 23.87 -1.22
CA ARG A 114 7.96 22.62 -1.60
C ARG A 114 9.28 22.37 -0.86
N GLY A 115 10.08 23.42 -0.63
CA GLY A 115 11.33 23.28 0.11
C GLY A 115 11.14 22.83 1.56
N VAL A 116 10.11 23.36 2.26
CA VAL A 116 9.76 22.97 3.63
C VAL A 116 9.10 21.59 3.63
N GLU A 117 8.20 21.35 2.69
CA GLU A 117 7.51 20.09 2.50
C GLU A 117 8.52 18.94 2.35
N PHE A 118 9.44 19.05 1.41
CA PHE A 118 10.45 18.01 1.14
C PHE A 118 11.50 17.90 2.24
N TRP A 119 11.80 19.00 2.95
CA TRP A 119 12.62 18.95 4.14
C TRP A 119 11.96 18.11 5.25
N LEU A 120 10.65 18.33 5.52
CA LEU A 120 9.87 17.53 6.48
C LEU A 120 9.82 16.05 6.08
N TYR A 121 9.62 15.77 4.78
CA TYR A 121 9.60 14.40 4.28
C TYR A 121 10.93 13.69 4.48
N ARG A 122 12.04 14.38 4.16
CA ARG A 122 13.39 13.83 4.32
C ARG A 122 13.74 13.49 5.77
N HIS A 123 13.17 14.19 6.73
CA HIS A 123 13.38 13.96 8.15
C HIS A 123 12.32 13.06 8.79
N GLY A 124 11.39 12.52 8.01
CA GLY A 124 10.29 11.69 8.52
C GLY A 124 9.30 12.44 9.41
N LEU A 125 9.26 13.76 9.33
CA LEU A 125 8.40 14.64 10.14
C LEU A 125 7.09 15.03 9.44
N GLY A 126 6.96 14.67 8.17
CA GLY A 126 5.77 14.90 7.36
C GLY A 126 5.71 13.92 6.21
N SER A 127 4.57 13.85 5.56
CA SER A 127 4.34 12.97 4.41
C SER A 127 3.38 13.61 3.41
N ALA A 128 3.34 13.04 2.20
CA ALA A 128 2.25 13.28 1.27
C ALA A 128 0.93 12.72 1.83
N ASN A 129 -0.18 13.09 1.21
CA ASN A 129 -1.46 12.46 1.50
C ASN A 129 -1.50 11.08 0.84
N PHE A 130 -1.21 10.04 1.60
CA PHE A 130 -1.21 8.67 1.10
C PHE A 130 -2.63 8.12 0.99
N GLY A 131 -3.11 7.94 -0.23
CA GLY A 131 -4.39 7.29 -0.52
C GLY A 131 -4.28 5.76 -0.62
N THR A 132 -3.06 5.23 -0.75
CA THR A 132 -2.80 3.79 -0.86
C THR A 132 -1.50 3.40 -0.16
N VAL A 133 -1.43 2.14 0.28
CA VAL A 133 -0.22 1.57 0.90
C VAL A 133 1.00 1.60 -0.03
N VAL A 134 0.80 1.58 -1.34
CA VAL A 134 1.89 1.66 -2.33
C VAL A 134 2.63 2.99 -2.20
N GLN A 135 1.93 4.10 -2.04
CA GLN A 135 2.55 5.40 -1.80
C GLN A 135 3.38 5.45 -0.52
N VAL A 136 2.94 4.71 0.50
CA VAL A 136 3.75 4.54 1.72
C VAL A 136 5.03 3.78 1.40
N CYS A 137 4.94 2.71 0.59
CA CYS A 137 6.11 1.93 0.17
C CYS A 137 7.11 2.78 -0.62
N GLU A 138 6.64 3.58 -1.58
CA GLU A 138 7.45 4.51 -2.36
C GLU A 138 8.15 5.51 -1.44
N TYR A 139 7.40 6.14 -0.53
CA TYR A 139 7.94 7.08 0.44
C TYR A 139 9.01 6.45 1.35
N VAL A 140 8.72 5.27 1.91
CA VAL A 140 9.68 4.54 2.75
C VAL A 140 10.94 4.18 1.97
N ALA A 141 10.81 3.70 0.73
CA ALA A 141 11.95 3.38 -0.11
C ALA A 141 12.82 4.61 -0.41
N LEU A 142 12.21 5.77 -0.66
CA LEU A 142 12.93 7.04 -0.82
C LEU A 142 13.65 7.46 0.45
N LEU A 143 13.05 7.29 1.63
CA LEU A 143 13.69 7.54 2.92
C LEU A 143 14.88 6.61 3.19
N LEU A 144 14.81 5.36 2.73
CA LEU A 144 15.88 4.39 2.80
C LEU A 144 17.01 4.66 1.81
N GLY A 145 16.83 5.62 0.88
CA GLY A 145 17.84 6.03 -0.09
C GLY A 145 17.90 5.20 -1.36
N TYR A 146 16.89 4.37 -1.62
CA TYR A 146 16.78 3.66 -2.89
C TYR A 146 16.70 4.64 -4.06
N LYS A 147 17.35 4.32 -5.17
CA LYS A 147 17.45 5.16 -6.38
C LYS A 147 16.59 4.63 -7.52
N THR A 148 16.16 3.40 -7.42
CA THR A 148 15.28 2.75 -8.39
C THR A 148 14.22 1.95 -7.65
N LEU A 149 13.01 1.91 -8.17
CA LEU A 149 11.89 1.11 -7.67
C LEU A 149 11.24 0.39 -8.85
N GLU A 150 10.89 -0.85 -8.65
CA GLU A 150 10.07 -1.61 -9.57
C GLU A 150 8.75 -1.95 -8.88
N LEU A 151 7.65 -1.65 -9.53
CA LEU A 151 6.30 -1.84 -8.97
C LEU A 151 5.63 -3.03 -9.64
N TYR A 152 5.12 -3.94 -8.83
CA TYR A 152 4.38 -5.13 -9.26
C TYR A 152 3.05 -5.20 -8.50
N GLY A 153 1.98 -5.55 -9.20
CA GLY A 153 0.64 -5.62 -8.58
C GLY A 153 0.10 -4.25 -8.16
N VAL A 154 0.42 -3.19 -8.92
CA VAL A 154 -0.05 -1.83 -8.67
C VAL A 154 -0.95 -1.40 -9.82
N ASP A 155 -2.19 -1.85 -9.79
CA ASP A 155 -3.12 -1.69 -10.90
C ASP A 155 -4.06 -0.49 -10.77
N HIS A 156 -4.26 0.01 -9.56
CA HIS A 156 -5.18 1.12 -9.25
C HIS A 156 -6.56 1.01 -9.92
N THR A 157 -7.18 -0.15 -9.81
CA THR A 157 -8.50 -0.47 -10.39
C THR A 157 -9.65 0.30 -9.72
N LEU A 158 -9.38 1.51 -9.23
CA LEU A 158 -10.33 2.31 -8.43
C LEU A 158 -11.58 2.73 -9.19
N LEU A 159 -11.46 2.89 -10.50
CA LEU A 159 -12.57 3.27 -11.38
C LEU A 159 -13.18 2.06 -12.10
N ASP A 160 -12.52 0.91 -12.03
CA ASP A 160 -13.01 -0.31 -12.66
C ASP A 160 -14.21 -0.86 -11.90
N GLY A 161 -15.27 -1.22 -12.62
CA GLY A 161 -16.45 -1.82 -12.02
C GLY A 161 -17.24 -0.90 -11.08
N LEU A 162 -17.05 0.43 -11.16
CA LEU A 162 -17.95 1.38 -10.52
C LEU A 162 -19.35 1.25 -11.09
N CYS A 163 -20.34 1.08 -10.22
CA CYS A 163 -21.75 1.04 -10.58
C CYS A 163 -22.61 1.62 -9.45
N VAL A 164 -23.89 1.75 -9.71
CA VAL A 164 -24.88 2.16 -8.73
C VAL A 164 -25.87 1.02 -8.58
N ASP A 165 -26.17 0.61 -7.36
CA ASP A 165 -27.16 -0.43 -7.09
C ASP A 165 -28.60 0.11 -7.09
N ASP A 166 -29.59 -0.79 -6.98
CA ASP A 166 -31.02 -0.44 -6.98
C ASP A 166 -31.44 0.45 -5.79
N ALA A 167 -30.63 0.49 -4.74
CA ALA A 167 -30.81 1.38 -3.59
C ALA A 167 -30.10 2.74 -3.76
N ASN A 168 -29.64 3.08 -4.99
CA ASN A 168 -28.92 4.30 -5.32
C ASN A 168 -27.63 4.48 -4.50
N ARG A 169 -26.91 3.40 -4.23
CA ARG A 169 -25.61 3.42 -3.53
C ARG A 169 -24.49 3.18 -4.53
N LEU A 170 -23.41 3.95 -4.39
CA LEU A 170 -22.20 3.73 -5.16
C LEU A 170 -21.54 2.42 -4.74
N CYS A 171 -21.28 1.55 -5.71
CA CYS A 171 -20.68 0.24 -5.52
C CYS A 171 -19.40 0.09 -6.33
N ARG A 172 -18.48 -0.74 -5.85
CA ARG A 172 -17.24 -1.09 -6.54
C ARG A 172 -16.90 -2.56 -6.31
N ALA A 173 -16.32 -3.20 -7.33
CA ALA A 173 -15.67 -4.48 -7.21
C ALA A 173 -14.18 -4.25 -6.89
N ASP A 174 -13.75 -4.57 -5.68
CA ASP A 174 -12.35 -4.43 -5.26
C ASP A 174 -11.63 -5.76 -5.43
N ARG A 175 -10.92 -5.91 -6.55
CA ARG A 175 -10.27 -7.15 -6.92
C ARG A 175 -8.80 -7.14 -6.49
N HIS A 176 -8.40 -8.22 -5.81
CA HIS A 176 -7.01 -8.47 -5.43
C HIS A 176 -6.47 -9.71 -6.16
N TYR A 177 -5.15 -9.83 -6.22
CA TYR A 177 -4.49 -10.95 -6.92
C TYR A 177 -4.80 -12.33 -6.31
N TYR A 178 -5.17 -12.38 -5.04
CA TYR A 178 -5.54 -13.61 -4.31
C TYR A 178 -7.02 -13.97 -4.41
N ASP A 179 -7.83 -13.19 -5.10
CA ASP A 179 -9.25 -13.47 -5.30
C ASP A 179 -9.40 -14.45 -6.47
N ALA A 180 -9.92 -15.65 -6.17
CA ALA A 180 -10.11 -16.71 -7.18
C ALA A 180 -11.12 -16.30 -8.27
N LEU A 181 -12.12 -15.51 -7.93
CA LEU A 181 -13.15 -14.97 -8.84
C LEU A 181 -13.27 -13.45 -8.62
N PRO A 182 -13.63 -12.69 -9.67
CA PRO A 182 -13.94 -11.28 -9.49
C PRO A 182 -15.03 -11.12 -8.43
N PRO A 183 -14.82 -10.32 -7.38
CA PRO A 183 -15.86 -10.10 -6.38
C PRO A 183 -17.03 -9.35 -7.00
N ALA A 184 -18.24 -9.62 -6.52
CA ALA A 184 -19.40 -8.82 -6.89
C ALA A 184 -19.24 -7.39 -6.36
N PRO A 185 -19.69 -6.36 -7.11
CA PRO A 185 -19.66 -4.99 -6.63
C PRO A 185 -20.37 -4.86 -5.29
N GLN A 186 -19.73 -4.19 -4.34
CA GLN A 186 -20.28 -3.95 -3.00
C GLN A 186 -20.40 -2.45 -2.76
N PRO A 187 -21.44 -2.01 -2.02
CA PRO A 187 -21.56 -0.62 -1.63
C PRO A 187 -20.31 -0.13 -0.88
N ILE A 188 -19.80 1.02 -1.29
CA ILE A 188 -18.64 1.65 -0.65
C ILE A 188 -19.09 2.75 0.32
N TYR A 189 -18.39 2.81 1.45
CA TYR A 189 -18.71 3.72 2.55
C TYR A 189 -17.49 4.54 2.93
N MET A 190 -17.71 5.80 3.27
CA MET A 190 -16.70 6.64 3.91
C MET A 190 -16.31 6.01 5.26
N LYS A 191 -15.04 6.11 5.63
CA LYS A 191 -14.55 5.55 6.89
C LYS A 191 -15.12 6.30 8.11
N VAL A 192 -15.20 7.63 8.01
CA VAL A 192 -15.72 8.49 9.07
C VAL A 192 -16.33 9.76 8.46
N PRO A 193 -17.62 10.05 8.67
CA PRO A 193 -18.63 9.17 9.23
C PRO A 193 -18.89 7.96 8.32
N HIS A 194 -19.41 6.85 8.86
CA HIS A 194 -19.73 5.67 8.06
C HIS A 194 -21.05 5.88 7.29
N VAL A 195 -20.96 6.56 6.17
CA VAL A 195 -22.07 6.86 5.26
C VAL A 195 -21.70 6.42 3.84
N PRO A 196 -22.69 6.09 2.97
CA PRO A 196 -22.41 5.78 1.58
C PRO A 196 -21.66 6.92 0.87
N TYR A 197 -20.72 6.57 0.02
CA TYR A 197 -20.08 7.58 -0.83
C TYR A 197 -21.08 8.18 -1.81
N THR A 198 -20.98 9.48 -2.01
CA THR A 198 -21.48 10.10 -3.24
C THR A 198 -20.39 10.02 -4.33
N MET A 199 -20.79 10.03 -5.58
CA MET A 199 -19.84 10.00 -6.71
C MET A 199 -18.82 11.16 -6.61
N SER A 200 -19.27 12.37 -6.27
CA SER A 200 -18.40 13.54 -6.17
C SER A 200 -17.34 13.40 -5.09
N VAL A 201 -17.69 12.88 -3.93
CA VAL A 201 -16.75 12.67 -2.81
C VAL A 201 -15.76 11.56 -3.19
N TYR A 202 -16.24 10.47 -3.78
CA TYR A 202 -15.38 9.36 -4.22
C TYR A 202 -14.34 9.82 -5.25
N LEU A 203 -14.78 10.53 -6.29
CA LEU A 203 -13.88 11.04 -7.33
C LEU A 203 -12.87 12.05 -6.77
N ALA A 204 -13.27 12.88 -5.79
CA ALA A 204 -12.35 13.78 -5.13
C ALA A 204 -11.26 13.04 -4.34
N GLU A 205 -11.60 11.95 -3.63
CA GLU A 205 -10.61 11.12 -2.93
C GLU A 205 -9.69 10.39 -3.91
N VAL A 206 -10.21 9.88 -5.02
CA VAL A 206 -9.40 9.28 -6.08
C VAL A 206 -8.44 10.31 -6.68
N ALA A 207 -8.90 11.52 -6.95
CA ALA A 207 -8.04 12.60 -7.43
C ALA A 207 -6.92 12.94 -6.43
N GLU A 208 -7.22 12.96 -5.13
CA GLU A 208 -6.22 13.17 -4.08
C GLU A 208 -5.18 12.04 -4.02
N LEU A 209 -5.61 10.80 -4.23
CA LEU A 209 -4.68 9.67 -4.34
C LEU A 209 -3.67 9.89 -5.48
N PHE A 210 -4.13 10.25 -6.68
CA PHE A 210 -3.23 10.53 -7.81
C PHE A 210 -2.30 11.72 -7.54
N ARG A 211 -2.79 12.79 -6.90
CA ARG A 211 -1.94 13.91 -6.45
C ARG A 211 -0.86 13.46 -5.46
N GLY A 212 -1.15 12.49 -4.60
CA GLY A 212 -0.15 11.90 -3.73
C GLY A 212 1.03 11.31 -4.50
N HIS A 213 0.77 10.62 -5.61
CA HIS A 213 1.81 10.11 -6.50
C HIS A 213 2.60 11.23 -7.20
N GLU A 214 1.92 12.28 -7.68
CA GLU A 214 2.61 13.44 -8.28
C GLU A 214 3.57 14.10 -7.29
N VAL A 215 3.15 14.26 -6.03
CA VAL A 215 3.99 14.81 -4.97
C VAL A 215 5.19 13.91 -4.68
N LEU A 216 4.99 12.60 -4.62
CA LEU A 216 6.09 11.64 -4.40
C LEU A 216 7.07 11.64 -5.58
N ARG A 217 6.59 11.73 -6.81
CA ARG A 217 7.44 11.89 -8.00
C ARG A 217 8.32 13.14 -7.90
N ASP A 218 7.72 14.29 -7.57
CA ASP A 218 8.46 15.55 -7.42
C ASP A 218 9.46 15.47 -6.27
N TYR A 219 9.09 14.79 -5.18
CA TYR A 219 10.00 14.54 -4.05
C TYR A 219 11.18 13.65 -4.46
N ALA A 220 10.91 12.55 -5.17
CA ALA A 220 11.93 11.66 -5.68
C ALA A 220 12.91 12.39 -6.62
N ALA A 221 12.39 13.20 -7.54
CA ALA A 221 13.21 14.03 -8.41
C ALA A 221 14.14 14.96 -7.61
N SER A 222 13.63 15.54 -6.51
CA SER A 222 14.45 16.38 -5.61
C SER A 222 15.58 15.63 -4.89
N LEU A 223 15.50 14.29 -4.82
CA LEU A 223 16.52 13.41 -4.24
C LEU A 223 17.49 12.85 -5.28
N GLY A 224 17.34 13.23 -6.57
CA GLY A 224 18.12 12.67 -7.66
C GLY A 224 17.76 11.21 -7.95
N PHE A 225 16.49 10.86 -7.82
CA PHE A 225 15.99 9.55 -8.22
C PHE A 225 16.04 9.41 -9.74
N GLU A 226 16.61 8.32 -10.23
CA GLU A 226 16.89 8.12 -11.65
C GLU A 226 15.81 7.30 -12.38
N GLY A 227 14.88 6.71 -11.63
CA GLY A 227 13.80 5.89 -12.16
C GLY A 227 12.47 6.64 -12.20
N GLU A 228 11.54 6.11 -12.96
CA GLU A 228 10.13 6.49 -12.85
C GLU A 228 9.58 5.83 -11.58
N LEU A 229 9.11 6.64 -10.63
CA LEU A 229 8.40 6.14 -9.45
C LEU A 229 7.08 5.49 -9.84
N MET A 230 6.58 5.85 -11.01
CA MET A 230 5.29 5.40 -11.49
C MET A 230 5.30 5.29 -13.00
N PRO A 231 4.93 4.15 -13.57
CA PRO A 231 4.53 4.06 -14.97
C PRO A 231 3.15 4.71 -15.22
N TRP A 232 2.68 5.54 -14.29
CA TRP A 232 1.40 6.26 -14.31
C TRP A 232 1.54 7.60 -14.98
N ASP A 233 2.29 7.61 -16.03
CA ASP A 233 2.14 8.59 -17.07
C ASP A 233 0.68 8.54 -17.56
N TRP A 234 0.11 9.65 -17.87
CA TRP A 234 -1.22 9.75 -18.50
C TRP A 234 -1.42 8.75 -19.65
N ALA A 235 -0.34 8.33 -20.30
CA ALA A 235 -0.29 7.31 -21.33
C ALA A 235 -0.87 5.96 -20.88
N TYR A 236 -0.60 5.49 -19.66
CA TYR A 236 -1.13 4.20 -19.18
C TYR A 236 -2.65 4.23 -19.06
N TYR A 237 -3.21 5.30 -18.49
CA TYR A 237 -4.67 5.46 -18.43
C TYR A 237 -5.28 5.64 -19.82
N THR A 238 -4.62 6.39 -20.69
CA THR A 238 -5.08 6.60 -22.06
C THR A 238 -5.06 5.31 -22.89
N GLU A 239 -4.11 4.42 -22.68
CA GLU A 239 -4.06 3.12 -23.36
C GLU A 239 -5.07 2.11 -22.79
N LYS A 240 -5.28 2.10 -21.47
CA LYS A 240 -6.25 1.21 -20.84
C LYS A 240 -7.71 1.57 -21.18
N TYR A 241 -7.99 2.84 -21.44
CA TYR A 241 -9.35 3.34 -21.73
C TYR A 241 -9.56 3.76 -23.20
N LYS A 242 -8.63 3.46 -24.10
CA LYS A 242 -8.83 3.50 -25.56
C LYS A 242 -9.43 2.19 -26.03
#